data_65c94156efdcccd13bf21bbb01d590cb
#
_entry.id   65c94156efdcccd13bf21bbb01d590cb
#
_cell.length_a   1.000
_cell.length_b   1.000
_cell.length_c   1.000
_cell.angle_alpha   90.00
_cell.angle_beta   90.00
_cell.angle_gamma   90.00
#
_symmetry.space_group_name_H-M   'P 1'
#
loop_
_entity.id
_entity.type
_entity.pdbx_description
1 polymer ?
#
loop_
_entity_poly.entity_id
_entity_poly.type
_entity_poly.pdbx_seq_one_letter_code
_entity_poly.pdbx_strand_id
1 'polypeptide(L)'
;SIDATVGKQIEIYQTILRRTAQPKKKKSGVLICGAYGKGNAGDDAILKAILAQLKAIDRDMPIYVMSHDPAQTRLCYHVGSVHVFDPFAFWPLMRKAKLFVSGGGSLIQNETSTRSLNYYLTTIRMAHAAGCRVMMYGCGIGPVSGEANRRHTARILNRCVDRITLREDLSRRELADMGVTEPKITVTADPALLLQPASGGAVDSYFLSNDLDPDGKYAMFVLRPWKNLSQHLQAIVDTADYVNKTYGLTPVFVALEPTRDLEINRTAASMLTCRTVVLPALRDEQLTIGMMQKMRVIVSMRLHALIFASSVGAPLAAISYDPKVTGFMAY
;
A
#
# COMPACT_ATOMS: atom_id res chain seq x y z
N SER A 1 2.75 -20.31 0.27
CA SER A 1 1.34 -19.87 0.27
C SER A 1 1.19 -18.57 1.05
N ILE A 2 0.16 -17.79 0.77
CA ILE A 2 -0.16 -16.52 1.47
C ILE A 2 -0.24 -16.75 2.97
N ASP A 3 -0.88 -17.84 3.41
CA ASP A 3 -1.02 -18.20 4.83
C ASP A 3 0.33 -18.40 5.53
N ALA A 4 1.30 -19.02 4.85
CA ALA A 4 2.65 -19.19 5.41
C ALA A 4 3.38 -17.84 5.59
N THR A 5 3.13 -16.90 4.70
CA THR A 5 3.68 -15.54 4.77
C THR A 5 3.05 -14.75 5.91
N VAL A 6 1.72 -14.85 6.05
CA VAL A 6 0.95 -14.27 7.18
C VAL A 6 1.44 -14.83 8.50
N GLY A 7 1.58 -16.16 8.60
CA GLY A 7 2.09 -16.81 9.81
C GLY A 7 3.45 -16.25 10.25
N LYS A 8 4.38 -16.07 9.30
CA LYS A 8 5.69 -15.46 9.59
C LYS A 8 5.58 -14.03 10.07
N GLN A 9 4.69 -13.22 9.50
CA GLN A 9 4.50 -11.83 9.92
C GLN A 9 3.90 -11.75 11.34
N ILE A 10 2.90 -12.57 11.64
CA ILE A 10 2.29 -12.66 12.97
C ILE A 10 3.34 -13.10 14.00
N GLU A 11 4.14 -14.11 13.70
CA GLU A 11 5.19 -14.60 14.60
C GLU A 11 6.25 -13.52 14.90
N ILE A 12 6.64 -12.75 13.89
CA ILE A 12 7.56 -11.61 14.06
C ILE A 12 6.95 -10.55 14.99
N TYR A 13 5.68 -10.18 14.79
CA TYR A 13 4.97 -9.26 15.67
C TYR A 13 4.94 -9.76 17.11
N GLN A 14 4.51 -11.00 17.32
CA GLN A 14 4.46 -11.61 18.66
C GLN A 14 5.83 -11.65 19.32
N THR A 15 6.89 -11.98 18.56
CA THR A 15 8.27 -12.01 19.07
C THR A 15 8.73 -10.64 19.53
N ILE A 16 8.44 -9.57 18.76
CA ILE A 16 8.79 -8.19 19.13
C ILE A 16 8.02 -7.76 20.38
N LEU A 17 6.74 -8.05 20.46
CA LEU A 17 5.90 -7.69 21.61
C LEU A 17 6.32 -8.44 22.90
N ARG A 18 6.72 -9.72 22.81
CA ARG A 18 7.12 -10.54 23.98
C ARG A 18 8.51 -10.16 24.57
N ARG A 19 9.44 -9.67 23.76
CA ARG A 19 10.84 -9.41 24.19
C ARG A 19 11.06 -8.14 25.04
N THR A 20 10.01 -7.42 25.41
CA THR A 20 10.13 -6.15 26.15
C THR A 20 9.77 -6.24 27.62
N ALA A 21 10.42 -7.11 28.37
CA ALA A 21 10.31 -7.14 29.83
C ALA A 21 11.47 -6.36 30.46
N GLN A 22 11.28 -5.07 30.76
CA GLN A 22 12.01 -4.33 31.79
C GLN A 22 11.12 -3.23 32.40
N PRO A 23 11.21 -2.95 33.73
CA PRO A 23 10.25 -2.13 34.46
C PRO A 23 10.61 -0.63 34.43
N LYS A 24 10.55 0.01 33.27
CA LYS A 24 10.34 1.45 33.16
C LYS A 24 8.94 1.66 32.63
N LYS A 25 8.14 2.59 33.24
CA LYS A 25 6.72 2.88 32.96
C LYS A 25 6.18 2.08 31.78
N LYS A 26 5.35 1.08 32.07
CA LYS A 26 4.93 0.01 31.16
C LYS A 26 4.48 0.61 29.81
N LYS A 27 5.38 0.59 28.82
CA LYS A 27 5.05 0.99 27.46
C LYS A 27 4.03 0.00 26.93
N SER A 28 2.99 0.49 26.27
CA SER A 28 1.91 -0.34 25.72
C SER A 28 1.49 0.19 24.36
N GLY A 29 0.96 -0.72 23.53
CA GLY A 29 0.37 -0.37 22.24
C GLY A 29 1.38 -0.09 21.13
N VAL A 30 0.82 0.34 20.01
CA VAL A 30 1.52 0.50 18.73
C VAL A 30 1.25 1.89 18.16
N LEU A 31 2.30 2.54 17.65
CA LEU A 31 2.18 3.74 16.82
C LEU A 31 2.60 3.37 15.39
N ILE A 32 1.71 3.62 14.43
CA ILE A 32 1.91 3.30 13.02
C ILE A 32 2.14 4.59 12.23
N CYS A 33 3.17 4.62 11.40
CA CYS A 33 3.50 5.72 10.50
C CYS A 33 3.57 5.22 9.06
N GLY A 34 2.93 5.93 8.13
CA GLY A 34 2.93 5.64 6.70
C GLY A 34 2.34 6.80 5.89
N ALA A 35 2.02 6.58 4.64
CA ALA A 35 1.44 7.59 3.75
C ALA A 35 -0.10 7.67 3.85
N TYR A 36 -0.65 7.41 5.02
CA TYR A 36 -2.08 7.25 5.27
C TYR A 36 -2.88 8.55 5.27
N GLY A 37 -4.18 8.45 4.94
CA GLY A 37 -5.10 9.58 4.95
C GLY A 37 -4.97 10.51 3.75
N LYS A 38 -4.38 10.06 2.65
CA LYS A 38 -4.31 10.77 1.36
C LYS A 38 -5.34 10.28 0.35
N GLY A 39 -6.10 9.25 0.68
CA GLY A 39 -7.05 8.62 -0.23
C GLY A 39 -6.38 7.79 -1.33
N ASN A 40 -5.22 7.21 -1.05
CA ASN A 40 -4.57 6.23 -1.90
C ASN A 40 -4.98 4.84 -1.43
N ALA A 41 -5.78 4.14 -2.24
CA ALA A 41 -6.33 2.83 -1.89
C ALA A 41 -5.25 1.78 -1.53
N GLY A 42 -4.05 1.87 -2.10
CA GLY A 42 -2.95 0.97 -1.74
C GLY A 42 -2.42 1.18 -0.33
N ASP A 43 -2.16 2.44 0.05
CA ASP A 43 -1.68 2.77 1.40
C ASP A 43 -2.77 2.47 2.45
N ASP A 44 -4.04 2.76 2.12
CA ASP A 44 -5.19 2.48 2.99
C ASP A 44 -5.41 0.96 3.15
N ALA A 45 -5.23 0.16 2.09
CA ALA A 45 -5.25 -1.29 2.13
C ALA A 45 -4.17 -1.87 3.07
N ILE A 46 -2.96 -1.36 2.97
CA ILE A 46 -1.85 -1.76 3.85
C ILE A 46 -2.18 -1.43 5.31
N LEU A 47 -2.69 -0.23 5.58
CA LEU A 47 -3.11 0.14 6.93
C LEU A 47 -4.18 -0.81 7.47
N LYS A 48 -5.22 -1.08 6.68
CA LYS A 48 -6.32 -1.99 7.03
C LYS A 48 -5.79 -3.40 7.35
N ALA A 49 -4.86 -3.92 6.55
CA ALA A 49 -4.23 -5.21 6.79
C ALA A 49 -3.39 -5.21 8.08
N ILE A 50 -2.57 -4.18 8.33
CA ILE A 50 -1.79 -4.04 9.57
C ILE A 50 -2.72 -4.03 10.79
N LEU A 51 -3.78 -3.23 10.75
CA LEU A 51 -4.74 -3.10 11.85
C LEU A 51 -5.44 -4.42 12.13
N ALA A 52 -5.87 -5.15 11.09
CA ALA A 52 -6.49 -6.46 11.24
C ALA A 52 -5.56 -7.46 11.94
N GLN A 53 -4.27 -7.51 11.54
CA GLN A 53 -3.28 -8.37 12.15
C GLN A 53 -2.98 -8.00 13.61
N LEU A 54 -2.85 -6.72 13.92
CA LEU A 54 -2.63 -6.27 15.30
C LEU A 54 -3.81 -6.62 16.20
N LYS A 55 -5.05 -6.39 15.74
CA LYS A 55 -6.28 -6.74 16.47
C LYS A 55 -6.47 -8.26 16.64
N ALA A 56 -5.98 -9.05 15.69
CA ALA A 56 -5.98 -10.52 15.82
C ALA A 56 -5.00 -11.02 16.90
N ILE A 57 -3.91 -10.29 17.16
CA ILE A 57 -2.95 -10.60 18.22
C ILE A 57 -3.50 -10.21 19.60
N ASP A 58 -4.07 -9.02 19.69
CA ASP A 58 -4.63 -8.46 20.92
C ASP A 58 -5.72 -7.44 20.55
N ARG A 59 -6.98 -7.81 20.83
CA ARG A 59 -8.14 -7.00 20.45
C ARG A 59 -8.19 -5.65 21.17
N ASP A 60 -7.65 -5.59 22.39
CA ASP A 60 -7.65 -4.41 23.25
C ASP A 60 -6.36 -3.59 23.15
N MET A 61 -5.47 -3.95 22.23
CA MET A 61 -4.21 -3.25 22.01
C MET A 61 -4.44 -1.78 21.66
N PRO A 62 -3.85 -0.83 22.41
CA PRO A 62 -3.91 0.59 22.03
C PRO A 62 -3.15 0.82 20.70
N ILE A 63 -3.86 1.24 19.67
CA ILE A 63 -3.28 1.51 18.35
C ILE A 63 -3.50 2.97 17.99
N TYR A 64 -2.43 3.62 17.56
CA TYR A 64 -2.43 4.99 17.07
C TYR A 64 -1.84 5.04 15.67
N VAL A 65 -2.40 5.87 14.80
CA VAL A 65 -1.97 6.05 13.42
C VAL A 65 -1.57 7.50 13.18
N MET A 66 -0.40 7.72 12.63
CA MET A 66 0.01 9.01 12.09
C MET A 66 -0.60 9.14 10.69
N SER A 67 -1.49 10.10 10.48
CA SER A 67 -2.29 10.27 9.26
C SER A 67 -2.30 11.71 8.78
N HIS A 68 -2.46 11.92 7.47
CA HIS A 68 -2.74 13.23 6.89
C HIS A 68 -4.17 13.70 7.18
N ASP A 69 -5.10 12.76 7.37
CA ASP A 69 -6.47 13.03 7.83
C ASP A 69 -6.79 12.19 9.07
N PRO A 70 -6.45 12.70 10.27
CA PRO A 70 -6.70 11.97 11.51
C PRO A 70 -8.19 11.77 11.80
N ALA A 71 -9.05 12.69 11.37
CA ALA A 71 -10.49 12.61 11.61
C ALA A 71 -11.09 11.43 10.83
N GLN A 72 -10.81 11.35 9.54
CA GLN A 72 -11.24 10.23 8.70
C GLN A 72 -10.64 8.91 9.18
N THR A 73 -9.34 8.89 9.53
CA THR A 73 -8.67 7.67 10.02
C THR A 73 -9.34 7.13 11.29
N ARG A 74 -9.71 8.00 12.24
CA ARG A 74 -10.46 7.59 13.43
C ARG A 74 -11.83 7.01 13.09
N LEU A 75 -12.53 7.66 12.16
CA LEU A 75 -13.88 7.25 11.76
C LEU A 75 -13.87 5.89 11.04
N CYS A 76 -12.96 5.72 10.08
CA CYS A 76 -12.92 4.52 9.24
C CYS A 76 -12.35 3.29 9.95
N TYR A 77 -11.36 3.47 10.85
CA TYR A 77 -10.61 2.33 11.41
C TYR A 77 -10.84 2.12 12.92
N HIS A 78 -11.54 3.03 13.58
CA HIS A 78 -11.82 2.96 15.04
C HIS A 78 -10.54 2.83 15.87
N VAL A 79 -9.52 3.63 15.55
CA VAL A 79 -8.21 3.71 16.24
C VAL A 79 -7.87 5.15 16.59
N GLY A 80 -6.95 5.36 17.52
CA GLY A 80 -6.41 6.70 17.77
C GLY A 80 -5.66 7.23 16.53
N SER A 81 -5.75 8.53 16.25
CA SER A 81 -5.00 9.10 15.12
C SER A 81 -4.59 10.54 15.40
N VAL A 82 -3.37 10.87 14.93
CA VAL A 82 -2.76 12.20 15.04
C VAL A 82 -2.18 12.62 13.69
N HIS A 83 -2.03 13.93 13.49
CA HIS A 83 -1.52 14.44 12.23
C HIS A 83 -0.01 14.14 12.08
N VAL A 84 0.39 13.70 10.88
CA VAL A 84 1.78 13.28 10.57
C VAL A 84 2.82 14.38 10.78
N PHE A 85 2.44 15.65 10.66
CA PHE A 85 3.31 16.82 10.83
C PHE A 85 3.10 17.53 12.18
N ASP A 86 2.43 16.90 13.15
CA ASP A 86 2.27 17.44 14.49
C ASP A 86 3.15 16.68 15.51
N PRO A 87 4.42 17.10 15.70
CA PRO A 87 5.33 16.46 16.63
C PRO A 87 4.86 16.56 18.09
N PHE A 88 4.10 17.58 18.45
CA PHE A 88 3.59 17.75 19.81
C PHE A 88 2.48 16.70 20.10
N ALA A 89 1.73 16.28 19.10
CA ALA A 89 0.73 15.24 19.23
C ALA A 89 1.34 13.83 19.18
N PHE A 90 2.24 13.52 18.25
CA PHE A 90 2.77 12.15 18.11
C PHE A 90 3.93 11.81 19.06
N TRP A 91 4.74 12.79 19.51
CA TRP A 91 5.86 12.52 20.42
C TRP A 91 5.43 11.90 21.76
N PRO A 92 4.40 12.38 22.47
CA PRO A 92 3.88 11.73 23.67
C PRO A 92 3.41 10.29 23.41
N LEU A 93 2.84 10.01 22.22
CA LEU A 93 2.43 8.67 21.82
C LEU A 93 3.64 7.76 21.60
N MET A 94 4.70 8.23 20.91
CA MET A 94 5.95 7.50 20.75
C MET A 94 6.55 7.11 22.11
N ARG A 95 6.54 8.02 23.08
CA ARG A 95 7.06 7.72 24.44
C ARG A 95 6.25 6.65 25.16
N LYS A 96 4.97 6.50 24.86
CA LYS A 96 4.07 5.49 25.47
C LYS A 96 4.07 4.18 24.68
N ALA A 97 4.24 4.23 23.37
CA ALA A 97 4.18 3.06 22.51
C ALA A 97 5.34 2.08 22.78
N LYS A 98 5.01 0.79 22.78
CA LYS A 98 5.97 -0.31 22.85
C LYS A 98 6.62 -0.56 21.50
N LEU A 99 5.82 -0.46 20.44
CA LEU A 99 6.21 -0.71 19.05
C LEU A 99 5.88 0.51 18.18
N PHE A 100 6.84 0.90 17.35
CA PHE A 100 6.64 1.80 16.23
C PHE A 100 6.69 0.98 14.94
N VAL A 101 5.66 1.08 14.13
CA VAL A 101 5.57 0.42 12.82
C VAL A 101 5.72 1.49 11.75
N SER A 102 6.83 1.45 11.00
CA SER A 102 6.92 2.12 9.71
C SER A 102 6.22 1.21 8.71
N GLY A 103 4.94 1.52 8.45
CA GLY A 103 4.05 0.61 7.74
C GLY A 103 4.16 0.77 6.25
N GLY A 104 4.17 -0.32 5.54
CA GLY A 104 4.05 -0.61 4.13
C GLY A 104 4.26 0.48 3.07
N GLY A 105 4.16 0.08 1.83
CA GLY A 105 4.44 0.98 0.71
C GLY A 105 5.93 1.28 0.52
N SER A 106 6.26 2.18 -0.41
CA SER A 106 7.65 2.59 -0.68
C SER A 106 7.98 3.91 0.00
N LEU A 107 8.15 3.89 1.32
CA LEU A 107 8.42 5.09 2.12
C LEU A 107 9.89 5.52 2.07
N ILE A 108 10.81 4.54 2.01
CA ILE A 108 12.25 4.76 1.96
C ILE A 108 12.69 4.82 0.49
N GLN A 109 12.50 5.97 -0.12
CA GLN A 109 12.88 6.31 -1.48
C GLN A 109 12.96 7.84 -1.64
N ASN A 110 13.71 8.34 -2.61
CA ASN A 110 13.80 9.78 -2.88
C ASN A 110 13.50 10.17 -4.33
N GLU A 111 12.90 9.28 -5.09
CA GLU A 111 12.43 9.55 -6.45
C GLU A 111 11.35 10.65 -6.45
N THR A 112 10.48 10.65 -5.45
CA THR A 112 9.48 11.69 -5.23
C THR A 112 10.09 12.95 -4.63
N SER A 113 10.83 12.82 -3.53
CA SER A 113 11.61 13.91 -2.93
C SER A 113 12.52 13.40 -1.80
N THR A 114 13.72 13.98 -1.71
CA THR A 114 14.63 13.76 -0.57
C THR A 114 14.04 14.24 0.76
N ARG A 115 13.14 15.24 0.74
CA ARG A 115 12.42 15.70 1.94
C ARG A 115 11.51 14.61 2.51
N SER A 116 10.83 13.85 1.65
CA SER A 116 9.99 12.72 2.06
C SER A 116 10.83 11.61 2.71
N LEU A 117 11.95 11.22 2.07
CA LEU A 117 12.89 10.27 2.64
C LEU A 117 13.34 10.67 4.04
N ASN A 118 13.82 11.91 4.19
CA ASN A 118 14.30 12.44 5.47
C ASN A 118 13.21 12.50 6.54
N TYR A 119 11.96 12.76 6.17
CA TYR A 119 10.83 12.69 7.09
C TYR A 119 10.68 11.30 7.70
N TYR A 120 10.62 10.24 6.89
CA TYR A 120 10.46 8.88 7.38
C TYR A 120 11.68 8.40 8.17
N LEU A 121 12.89 8.72 7.73
CA LEU A 121 14.11 8.42 8.50
C LEU A 121 14.13 9.14 9.86
N THR A 122 13.63 10.38 9.90
CA THR A 122 13.54 11.14 11.15
C THR A 122 12.52 10.54 12.10
N THR A 123 11.35 10.12 11.63
CA THR A 123 10.34 9.48 12.48
C THR A 123 10.82 8.14 13.05
N ILE A 124 11.56 7.34 12.27
CA ILE A 124 12.23 6.11 12.72
C ILE A 124 13.24 6.44 13.84
N ARG A 125 14.11 7.42 13.63
CA ARG A 125 15.09 7.85 14.62
C ARG A 125 14.44 8.36 15.91
N MET A 126 13.38 9.15 15.79
CA MET A 126 12.60 9.63 16.93
C MET A 126 11.96 8.49 17.72
N ALA A 127 11.36 7.52 17.05
CA ALA A 127 10.76 6.36 17.70
C ALA A 127 11.78 5.54 18.47
N HIS A 128 12.96 5.30 17.87
CA HIS A 128 14.08 4.64 18.55
C HIS A 128 14.56 5.43 19.77
N ALA A 129 14.76 6.74 19.64
CA ALA A 129 15.16 7.62 20.74
C ALA A 129 14.09 7.68 21.86
N ALA A 130 12.81 7.57 21.51
CA ALA A 130 11.72 7.43 22.48
C ALA A 130 11.71 6.06 23.18
N GLY A 131 12.55 5.10 22.76
CA GLY A 131 12.65 3.75 23.32
C GLY A 131 11.57 2.80 22.82
N CYS A 132 10.99 3.03 21.62
CA CYS A 132 10.18 2.05 20.94
C CYS A 132 11.06 0.94 20.35
N ARG A 133 10.49 -0.27 20.24
CA ARG A 133 10.94 -1.20 19.20
C ARG A 133 10.47 -0.66 17.87
N VAL A 134 11.31 -0.79 16.84
CA VAL A 134 11.03 -0.25 15.50
C VAL A 134 10.97 -1.38 14.49
N MET A 135 9.85 -1.48 13.80
CA MET A 135 9.64 -2.44 12.73
C MET A 135 9.24 -1.71 11.44
N MET A 136 9.89 -2.05 10.34
CA MET A 136 9.42 -1.74 9.01
C MET A 136 8.63 -2.94 8.48
N TYR A 137 7.39 -2.71 8.02
CA TYR A 137 6.45 -3.80 7.77
C TYR A 137 5.94 -3.80 6.33
N GLY A 138 6.23 -4.90 5.60
CA GLY A 138 5.77 -5.08 4.22
C GLY A 138 6.25 -3.99 3.26
N CYS A 139 7.47 -3.49 3.47
CA CYS A 139 7.97 -2.32 2.75
C CYS A 139 8.54 -2.67 1.38
N GLY A 140 8.34 -1.75 0.41
CA GLY A 140 9.21 -1.59 -0.73
C GLY A 140 10.31 -0.57 -0.41
N ILE A 141 11.54 -0.81 -0.83
CA ILE A 141 12.69 0.06 -0.61
C ILE A 141 13.24 0.55 -1.94
N GLY A 142 13.55 1.83 -2.01
CA GLY A 142 14.24 2.46 -3.11
C GLY A 142 13.33 2.88 -4.29
N PRO A 143 13.97 3.44 -5.34
CA PRO A 143 15.39 3.76 -5.36
C PRO A 143 15.79 4.89 -4.40
N VAL A 144 16.98 4.76 -3.77
CA VAL A 144 17.60 5.83 -3.00
C VAL A 144 18.81 6.35 -3.77
N SER A 145 18.65 7.52 -4.39
CA SER A 145 19.67 8.15 -5.22
C SER A 145 20.57 9.10 -4.41
N GLY A 146 21.82 9.16 -4.81
CA GLY A 146 22.84 9.99 -4.19
C GLY A 146 23.51 9.31 -3.00
N GLU A 147 24.84 9.24 -3.04
CA GLU A 147 25.62 8.49 -2.06
C GLU A 147 25.44 8.99 -0.61
N ALA A 148 25.28 10.30 -0.42
CA ALA A 148 25.01 10.87 0.91
C ALA A 148 23.66 10.38 1.47
N ASN A 149 22.61 10.30 0.64
CA ASN A 149 21.31 9.78 1.05
C ASN A 149 21.39 8.29 1.36
N ARG A 150 22.10 7.50 0.54
CA ARG A 150 22.33 6.06 0.77
C ARG A 150 23.04 5.81 2.10
N ARG A 151 24.16 6.50 2.34
CA ARG A 151 24.89 6.40 3.63
C ARG A 151 24.05 6.85 4.83
N HIS A 152 23.27 7.93 4.67
CA HIS A 152 22.37 8.41 5.72
C HIS A 152 21.28 7.40 6.04
N THR A 153 20.64 6.85 5.01
CA THR A 153 19.61 5.80 5.14
C THR A 153 20.17 4.57 5.84
N ALA A 154 21.29 4.03 5.37
CA ALA A 154 21.93 2.87 5.97
C ALA A 154 22.26 3.07 7.45
N ARG A 155 22.83 4.23 7.81
CA ARG A 155 23.16 4.57 9.20
C ARG A 155 21.92 4.57 10.11
N ILE A 156 20.81 5.15 9.64
CA ILE A 156 19.58 5.20 10.44
C ILE A 156 18.96 3.81 10.55
N LEU A 157 18.87 3.06 9.46
CA LEU A 157 18.25 1.74 9.48
C LEU A 157 19.06 0.76 10.34
N ASN A 158 20.37 0.71 10.19
CA ASN A 158 21.24 -0.14 11.01
C ASN A 158 21.15 0.19 12.51
N ARG A 159 21.05 1.48 12.86
CA ARG A 159 21.05 1.89 14.26
C ARG A 159 19.69 1.81 14.93
N CYS A 160 18.61 2.06 14.18
CA CYS A 160 17.32 2.40 14.77
C CYS A 160 16.23 1.39 14.48
N VAL A 161 16.43 0.42 13.57
CA VAL A 161 15.41 -0.55 13.18
C VAL A 161 15.74 -1.93 13.72
N ASP A 162 14.80 -2.59 14.38
CA ASP A 162 14.96 -3.95 14.90
C ASP A 162 14.64 -5.02 13.87
N ARG A 163 13.63 -4.77 13.03
CA ARG A 163 13.11 -5.73 12.04
C ARG A 163 12.64 -5.04 10.78
N ILE A 164 12.90 -5.67 9.64
CA ILE A 164 12.38 -5.25 8.33
C ILE A 164 11.72 -6.45 7.67
N THR A 165 10.45 -6.33 7.31
CA THR A 165 9.80 -7.24 6.36
C THR A 165 9.63 -6.51 5.04
N LEU A 166 10.04 -7.15 3.97
CA LEU A 166 10.01 -6.61 2.61
C LEU A 166 8.96 -7.35 1.79
N ARG A 167 8.33 -6.66 0.87
CA ARG A 167 7.34 -7.28 -0.01
C ARG A 167 7.95 -7.90 -1.28
N GLU A 168 9.19 -7.53 -1.64
CA GLU A 168 9.89 -8.04 -2.82
C GLU A 168 11.40 -8.14 -2.60
N ASP A 169 12.07 -9.00 -3.41
CA ASP A 169 13.51 -9.26 -3.32
C ASP A 169 14.37 -8.09 -3.82
N LEU A 170 13.85 -7.27 -4.75
CA LEU A 170 14.55 -6.06 -5.21
C LEU A 170 14.85 -5.10 -4.06
N SER A 171 13.91 -4.94 -3.13
CA SER A 171 14.10 -4.13 -1.91
C SER A 171 15.20 -4.69 -1.01
N ARG A 172 15.37 -6.02 -0.96
CA ARG A 172 16.46 -6.65 -0.20
C ARG A 172 17.82 -6.35 -0.81
N ARG A 173 17.91 -6.40 -2.15
CA ARG A 173 19.14 -6.05 -2.87
C ARG A 173 19.49 -4.58 -2.65
N GLU A 174 18.53 -3.67 -2.75
CA GLU A 174 18.74 -2.23 -2.49
C GLU A 174 19.25 -1.96 -1.07
N LEU A 175 18.72 -2.65 -0.05
CA LEU A 175 19.23 -2.56 1.32
C LEU A 175 20.66 -3.09 1.45
N ALA A 176 20.96 -4.23 0.83
CA ALA A 176 22.30 -4.81 0.83
C ALA A 176 23.32 -3.88 0.16
N ASP A 177 22.99 -3.32 -1.00
CA ASP A 177 23.81 -2.37 -1.75
C ASP A 177 24.06 -1.06 -0.99
N MET A 178 23.13 -0.67 -0.07
CA MET A 178 23.34 0.46 0.82
C MET A 178 24.17 0.10 2.06
N GLY A 179 24.44 -1.18 2.33
CA GLY A 179 25.14 -1.64 3.53
C GLY A 179 24.24 -1.74 4.77
N VAL A 180 22.97 -2.08 4.61
CA VAL A 180 22.05 -2.34 5.73
C VAL A 180 22.14 -3.80 6.14
N THR A 181 22.73 -4.07 7.33
CA THR A 181 23.08 -5.41 7.82
C THR A 181 22.55 -5.74 9.21
N GLU A 182 22.32 -4.72 10.04
CA GLU A 182 21.98 -4.92 11.47
C GLU A 182 20.53 -5.35 11.72
N PRO A 183 19.49 -4.79 11.02
CA PRO A 183 18.13 -5.27 11.21
C PRO A 183 17.96 -6.71 10.72
N LYS A 184 17.16 -7.51 11.40
CA LYS A 184 16.74 -8.79 10.81
C LYS A 184 15.79 -8.53 9.64
N ILE A 185 16.24 -8.85 8.43
CA ILE A 185 15.51 -8.66 7.19
C ILE A 185 14.85 -9.97 6.76
N THR A 186 13.57 -9.91 6.38
CA THR A 186 12.82 -11.07 5.86
C THR A 186 12.01 -10.61 4.65
N VAL A 187 12.14 -11.31 3.53
CA VAL A 187 11.24 -11.10 2.37
C VAL A 187 9.95 -11.88 2.63
N THR A 188 8.83 -11.20 2.49
CA THR A 188 7.48 -11.72 2.72
C THR A 188 6.61 -11.42 1.50
N ALA A 189 5.49 -10.76 1.67
CA ALA A 189 4.64 -10.26 0.60
C ALA A 189 4.04 -8.90 0.99
N ASP A 190 3.38 -8.24 0.05
CA ASP A 190 2.66 -7.00 0.35
C ASP A 190 1.48 -7.32 1.29
N PRO A 191 1.32 -6.57 2.40
CA PRO A 191 0.24 -6.81 3.36
C PRO A 191 -1.16 -6.72 2.74
N ALA A 192 -1.34 -5.95 1.69
CA ALA A 192 -2.63 -5.80 1.01
C ALA A 192 -3.17 -7.12 0.42
N LEU A 193 -2.30 -8.12 0.19
CA LEU A 193 -2.72 -9.47 -0.21
C LEU A 193 -3.58 -10.20 0.83
N LEU A 194 -3.61 -9.70 2.07
CA LEU A 194 -4.40 -10.28 3.17
C LEU A 194 -5.86 -9.82 3.18
N LEU A 195 -6.18 -8.79 2.41
CA LEU A 195 -7.53 -8.25 2.38
C LEU A 195 -8.46 -9.21 1.66
N GLN A 196 -9.59 -9.49 2.29
CA GLN A 196 -10.64 -10.28 1.69
C GLN A 196 -11.50 -9.41 0.78
N PRO A 197 -12.00 -9.92 -0.34
CA PRO A 197 -12.95 -9.21 -1.19
C PRO A 197 -14.25 -8.94 -0.45
N ALA A 198 -14.99 -7.90 -0.86
CA ALA A 198 -16.38 -7.72 -0.43
C ALA A 198 -17.24 -8.88 -0.92
N SER A 199 -18.38 -9.09 -0.28
CA SER A 199 -19.34 -10.12 -0.68
C SER A 199 -19.85 -9.89 -2.11
N GLY A 200 -20.16 -10.97 -2.83
CA GLY A 200 -20.70 -10.90 -4.19
C GLY A 200 -21.93 -9.98 -4.28
N GLY A 201 -22.85 -10.07 -3.32
CA GLY A 201 -24.04 -9.22 -3.28
C GLY A 201 -23.73 -7.73 -3.12
N ALA A 202 -22.68 -7.36 -2.37
CA ALA A 202 -22.24 -5.96 -2.29
C ALA A 202 -21.66 -5.48 -3.63
N VAL A 203 -20.91 -6.33 -4.31
CA VAL A 203 -20.36 -6.03 -5.65
C VAL A 203 -21.47 -5.88 -6.66
N ASP A 204 -22.45 -6.79 -6.65
CA ASP A 204 -23.60 -6.74 -7.57
C ASP A 204 -24.43 -5.47 -7.38
N SER A 205 -24.71 -5.11 -6.12
CA SER A 205 -25.42 -3.86 -5.80
C SER A 205 -24.64 -2.63 -6.29
N TYR A 206 -23.32 -2.64 -6.15
CA TYR A 206 -22.48 -1.55 -6.65
C TYR A 206 -22.47 -1.49 -8.18
N PHE A 207 -22.42 -2.63 -8.86
CA PHE A 207 -22.51 -2.69 -10.33
C PHE A 207 -23.83 -2.11 -10.83
N LEU A 208 -24.95 -2.55 -10.29
CA LEU A 208 -26.28 -2.04 -10.66
C LEU A 208 -26.40 -0.53 -10.42
N SER A 209 -25.85 -0.01 -9.32
CA SER A 209 -25.88 1.42 -9.02
C SER A 209 -24.99 2.28 -9.94
N ASN A 210 -24.15 1.64 -10.76
CA ASN A 210 -23.26 2.31 -11.72
C ASN A 210 -23.51 1.84 -13.16
N ASP A 211 -24.74 1.41 -13.48
CA ASP A 211 -25.17 0.96 -14.81
C ASP A 211 -24.33 -0.20 -15.38
N LEU A 212 -23.79 -1.05 -14.51
CA LEU A 212 -23.10 -2.29 -14.89
C LEU A 212 -23.97 -3.51 -14.58
N ASP A 213 -24.02 -4.45 -15.52
CA ASP A 213 -24.67 -5.74 -15.33
C ASP A 213 -23.75 -6.64 -14.46
N PRO A 214 -24.22 -7.19 -13.32
CA PRO A 214 -23.44 -8.13 -12.51
C PRO A 214 -22.91 -9.35 -13.26
N ASP A 215 -23.58 -9.78 -14.33
CA ASP A 215 -23.20 -10.91 -15.18
C ASP A 215 -22.47 -10.48 -16.46
N GLY A 216 -22.21 -9.19 -16.60
CA GLY A 216 -21.52 -8.60 -17.74
C GLY A 216 -20.05 -9.04 -17.85
N LYS A 217 -19.47 -8.83 -19.02
CA LYS A 217 -18.07 -9.14 -19.32
C LYS A 217 -17.26 -7.85 -19.39
N TYR A 218 -16.29 -7.70 -18.51
CA TYR A 218 -15.56 -6.45 -18.31
C TYR A 218 -14.05 -6.62 -18.43
N ALA A 219 -13.39 -5.56 -18.95
CA ALA A 219 -11.95 -5.35 -18.85
C ALA A 219 -11.72 -4.10 -18.01
N MET A 220 -11.00 -4.21 -16.90
CA MET A 220 -10.69 -3.07 -16.00
C MET A 220 -9.39 -2.40 -16.41
N PHE A 221 -9.43 -1.07 -16.50
CA PHE A 221 -8.25 -0.23 -16.75
C PHE A 221 -8.00 0.67 -15.54
N VAL A 222 -6.77 0.64 -15.01
CA VAL A 222 -6.35 1.45 -13.85
C VAL A 222 -5.14 2.28 -14.26
N LEU A 223 -5.39 3.50 -14.71
CA LEU A 223 -4.36 4.42 -15.19
C LEU A 223 -3.97 5.42 -14.10
N ARG A 224 -2.75 5.95 -14.24
CA ARG A 224 -2.26 7.08 -13.43
C ARG A 224 -1.49 8.06 -14.30
N PRO A 225 -1.46 9.36 -13.97
CA PRO A 225 -0.60 10.31 -14.66
C PRO A 225 0.88 9.94 -14.51
N TRP A 226 1.62 9.94 -15.62
CA TRP A 226 3.06 9.74 -15.67
C TRP A 226 3.70 10.56 -16.77
N LYS A 227 5.02 10.84 -16.66
CA LYS A 227 5.73 11.84 -17.49
C LYS A 227 5.48 11.72 -18.99
N ASN A 228 5.41 10.50 -19.53
CA ASN A 228 5.28 10.26 -20.96
C ASN A 228 3.95 9.54 -21.33
N LEU A 229 2.99 9.51 -20.40
CA LEU A 229 1.75 8.75 -20.64
C LEU A 229 0.95 9.30 -21.83
N SER A 230 0.94 10.61 -22.05
CA SER A 230 0.25 11.24 -23.18
C SER A 230 0.70 10.69 -24.55
N GLN A 231 1.97 10.31 -24.69
CA GLN A 231 2.51 9.72 -25.92
C GLN A 231 2.04 8.27 -26.14
N HIS A 232 1.62 7.58 -25.08
CA HIS A 232 1.20 6.17 -25.12
C HIS A 232 -0.31 5.99 -24.87
N LEU A 233 -1.02 7.08 -24.60
CA LEU A 233 -2.44 7.01 -24.25
C LEU A 233 -3.28 6.39 -25.39
N GLN A 234 -2.95 6.72 -26.65
CA GLN A 234 -3.62 6.14 -27.82
C GLN A 234 -3.48 4.61 -27.86
N ALA A 235 -2.29 4.07 -27.59
CA ALA A 235 -2.10 2.62 -27.55
C ALA A 235 -2.92 1.93 -26.46
N ILE A 236 -3.16 2.61 -25.32
CA ILE A 236 -4.04 2.10 -24.25
C ILE A 236 -5.49 2.12 -24.73
N VAL A 237 -5.91 3.20 -25.38
CA VAL A 237 -7.27 3.32 -25.99
C VAL A 237 -7.48 2.26 -27.06
N ASP A 238 -6.52 2.09 -27.96
CA ASP A 238 -6.57 1.04 -29.00
C ASP A 238 -6.67 -0.37 -28.38
N THR A 239 -5.98 -0.61 -27.27
CA THR A 239 -6.08 -1.87 -26.53
C THR A 239 -7.47 -2.06 -25.93
N ALA A 240 -8.09 -1.01 -25.36
CA ALA A 240 -9.44 -1.07 -24.81
C ALA A 240 -10.49 -1.29 -25.92
N ASP A 241 -10.34 -0.62 -27.05
CA ASP A 241 -11.17 -0.88 -28.24
C ASP A 241 -11.00 -2.30 -28.79
N TYR A 242 -9.75 -2.80 -28.81
CA TYR A 242 -9.45 -4.15 -29.28
C TYR A 242 -10.11 -5.21 -28.39
N VAL A 243 -10.00 -5.11 -27.06
CA VAL A 243 -10.63 -6.11 -26.17
C VAL A 243 -12.15 -6.05 -26.23
N ASN A 244 -12.73 -4.89 -26.50
CA ASN A 244 -14.17 -4.76 -26.74
C ASN A 244 -14.57 -5.42 -28.05
N LYS A 245 -13.93 -5.06 -29.17
CA LYS A 245 -14.27 -5.57 -30.52
C LYS A 245 -14.03 -7.06 -30.67
N THR A 246 -12.93 -7.58 -30.07
CA THR A 246 -12.52 -8.97 -30.28
C THR A 246 -13.16 -9.93 -29.28
N TYR A 247 -13.35 -9.51 -28.03
CA TYR A 247 -13.77 -10.38 -26.93
C TYR A 247 -15.11 -9.95 -26.31
N GLY A 248 -15.72 -8.87 -26.78
CA GLY A 248 -16.99 -8.34 -26.23
C GLY A 248 -16.85 -7.85 -24.78
N LEU A 249 -15.64 -7.44 -24.34
CA LEU A 249 -15.44 -6.94 -23.00
C LEU A 249 -15.72 -5.43 -22.95
N THR A 250 -16.58 -5.01 -22.03
CA THR A 250 -16.83 -3.58 -21.81
C THR A 250 -15.67 -2.99 -21.00
N PRO A 251 -14.97 -1.95 -21.50
CA PRO A 251 -13.92 -1.28 -20.73
C PRO A 251 -14.49 -0.54 -19.52
N VAL A 252 -13.89 -0.75 -18.36
CA VAL A 252 -14.24 -0.08 -17.10
C VAL A 252 -13.00 0.58 -16.53
N PHE A 253 -13.03 1.89 -16.36
CA PHE A 253 -11.92 2.65 -15.80
C PHE A 253 -12.11 2.91 -14.32
N VAL A 254 -11.05 2.66 -13.53
CA VAL A 254 -11.08 2.79 -12.06
C VAL A 254 -9.91 3.66 -11.58
N ALA A 255 -10.18 4.61 -10.70
CA ALA A 255 -9.19 5.47 -10.07
C ALA A 255 -8.88 4.98 -8.65
N LEU A 256 -7.65 4.53 -8.37
CA LEU A 256 -7.21 4.12 -7.03
C LEU A 256 -6.69 5.27 -6.16
N GLU A 257 -6.33 6.37 -6.77
CA GLU A 257 -6.00 7.64 -6.11
C GLU A 257 -6.82 8.75 -6.81
N PRO A 258 -8.09 8.93 -6.43
CA PRO A 258 -9.05 9.70 -7.21
C PRO A 258 -8.60 11.12 -7.54
N THR A 259 -7.97 11.80 -6.61
CA THR A 259 -7.46 13.17 -6.79
C THR A 259 -6.39 13.29 -7.88
N ARG A 260 -5.76 12.18 -8.27
CA ARG A 260 -4.72 12.14 -9.29
C ARG A 260 -5.12 11.38 -10.54
N ASP A 261 -5.84 10.27 -10.36
CA ASP A 261 -6.07 9.30 -11.45
C ASP A 261 -7.34 9.57 -12.25
N LEU A 262 -8.33 10.24 -11.65
CA LEU A 262 -9.68 10.33 -12.25
C LEU A 262 -9.67 11.04 -13.61
N GLU A 263 -8.88 12.10 -13.74
CA GLU A 263 -8.81 12.88 -14.99
C GLU A 263 -8.24 12.06 -16.15
N ILE A 264 -7.14 11.35 -15.95
CA ILE A 264 -6.53 10.54 -17.02
C ILE A 264 -7.42 9.36 -17.43
N ASN A 265 -8.13 8.73 -16.46
CA ASN A 265 -9.08 7.66 -16.76
C ASN A 265 -10.29 8.20 -17.57
N ARG A 266 -10.80 9.39 -17.25
CA ARG A 266 -11.86 10.07 -18.03
C ARG A 266 -11.37 10.43 -19.44
N THR A 267 -10.16 10.95 -19.54
CA THR A 267 -9.57 11.29 -20.85
C THR A 267 -9.45 10.06 -21.72
N ALA A 268 -8.90 8.94 -21.21
CA ALA A 268 -8.82 7.70 -21.96
C ALA A 268 -10.21 7.18 -22.37
N ALA A 269 -11.17 7.20 -21.46
CA ALA A 269 -12.54 6.76 -21.73
C ALA A 269 -13.23 7.62 -22.81
N SER A 270 -13.01 8.94 -22.83
CA SER A 270 -13.60 9.83 -23.83
C SER A 270 -13.07 9.65 -25.26
N MET A 271 -11.94 8.98 -25.42
CA MET A 271 -11.33 8.66 -26.72
C MET A 271 -11.85 7.34 -27.30
N LEU A 272 -12.57 6.52 -26.51
CA LEU A 272 -13.13 5.24 -26.97
C LEU A 272 -14.37 5.44 -27.81
N THR A 273 -14.54 4.57 -28.80
CA THR A 273 -15.75 4.54 -29.66
C THR A 273 -16.81 3.56 -29.17
N CYS A 274 -16.45 2.65 -28.27
CA CYS A 274 -17.34 1.67 -27.68
C CYS A 274 -17.96 2.16 -26.36
N ARG A 275 -18.99 1.44 -25.88
CA ARG A 275 -19.52 1.66 -24.53
C ARG A 275 -18.42 1.47 -23.52
N THR A 276 -18.22 2.43 -22.65
CA THR A 276 -17.25 2.39 -21.55
C THR A 276 -17.84 3.01 -20.30
N VAL A 277 -17.31 2.65 -19.14
CA VAL A 277 -17.72 3.21 -17.84
C VAL A 277 -16.51 3.69 -17.09
N VAL A 278 -16.58 4.89 -16.53
CA VAL A 278 -15.62 5.40 -15.56
C VAL A 278 -16.28 5.36 -14.21
N LEU A 279 -15.85 4.43 -13.36
CA LEU A 279 -16.44 4.28 -12.04
C LEU A 279 -16.07 5.48 -11.13
N PRO A 280 -17.01 5.90 -10.27
CA PRO A 280 -16.73 6.93 -9.29
C PRO A 280 -15.63 6.47 -8.33
N ALA A 281 -15.00 7.45 -7.69
CA ALA A 281 -13.94 7.19 -6.73
C ALA A 281 -14.39 6.30 -5.58
N LEU A 282 -13.81 5.12 -5.50
CA LEU A 282 -14.03 4.18 -4.41
C LEU A 282 -12.98 4.37 -3.31
N ARG A 283 -13.46 4.42 -2.06
CA ARG A 283 -12.62 4.37 -0.86
C ARG A 283 -12.86 3.08 -0.07
N ASP A 284 -13.20 2.00 -0.78
CA ASP A 284 -13.40 0.67 -0.23
C ASP A 284 -12.55 -0.33 -1.00
N GLU A 285 -11.45 -0.72 -0.40
CA GLU A 285 -10.48 -1.64 -0.99
C GLU A 285 -11.08 -3.04 -1.15
N GLN A 286 -11.92 -3.48 -0.22
CA GLN A 286 -12.57 -4.79 -0.28
C GLN A 286 -13.58 -4.85 -1.43
N LEU A 287 -14.34 -3.78 -1.64
CA LEU A 287 -15.23 -3.66 -2.78
C LEU A 287 -14.44 -3.62 -4.11
N THR A 288 -13.33 -2.88 -4.14
CA THR A 288 -12.43 -2.84 -5.30
C THR A 288 -11.88 -4.25 -5.63
N ILE A 289 -11.43 -4.99 -4.62
CA ILE A 289 -10.95 -6.37 -4.77
C ILE A 289 -12.09 -7.29 -5.26
N GLY A 290 -13.29 -7.15 -4.67
CA GLY A 290 -14.47 -7.93 -5.09
C GLY A 290 -14.89 -7.66 -6.54
N MET A 291 -14.82 -6.40 -6.99
CA MET A 291 -15.06 -6.08 -8.40
C MET A 291 -14.04 -6.75 -9.33
N MET A 292 -12.76 -6.81 -8.90
CA MET A 292 -11.70 -7.43 -9.69
C MET A 292 -11.94 -8.93 -9.93
N GLN A 293 -12.62 -9.64 -9.02
CA GLN A 293 -13.02 -11.03 -9.24
C GLN A 293 -13.99 -11.20 -10.44
N LYS A 294 -14.75 -10.16 -10.77
CA LYS A 294 -15.70 -10.20 -11.88
C LYS A 294 -15.10 -9.76 -13.23
N MET A 295 -13.85 -9.29 -13.22
CA MET A 295 -13.17 -8.85 -14.43
C MET A 295 -12.58 -10.03 -15.21
N ARG A 296 -12.64 -9.96 -16.54
CA ARG A 296 -11.99 -10.93 -17.43
C ARG A 296 -10.51 -10.65 -17.59
N VAL A 297 -10.12 -9.38 -17.48
CA VAL A 297 -8.72 -8.94 -17.46
C VAL A 297 -8.63 -7.59 -16.77
N ILE A 298 -7.51 -7.35 -16.10
CA ILE A 298 -7.18 -6.09 -15.44
C ILE A 298 -5.89 -5.56 -16.05
N VAL A 299 -5.94 -4.38 -16.64
CA VAL A 299 -4.79 -3.69 -17.23
C VAL A 299 -4.42 -2.52 -16.31
N SER A 300 -3.25 -2.53 -15.72
CA SER A 300 -2.93 -1.52 -14.70
C SER A 300 -1.52 -0.96 -14.76
N MET A 301 -1.42 0.35 -14.51
CA MET A 301 -0.20 1.05 -14.15
C MET A 301 0.02 1.07 -12.62
N ARG A 302 -1.03 0.90 -11.83
CA ARG A 302 -0.99 0.96 -10.36
C ARG A 302 -0.61 -0.38 -9.77
N LEU A 303 0.52 -0.42 -9.04
CA LEU A 303 1.00 -1.63 -8.38
C LEU A 303 -0.07 -2.29 -7.50
N HIS A 304 -0.79 -1.51 -6.68
CA HIS A 304 -1.79 -2.09 -5.79
C HIS A 304 -3.02 -2.65 -6.53
N ALA A 305 -3.35 -2.15 -7.73
CA ALA A 305 -4.36 -2.82 -8.56
C ALA A 305 -3.91 -4.22 -8.99
N LEU A 306 -2.63 -4.38 -9.33
CA LEU A 306 -2.07 -5.68 -9.68
C LEU A 306 -2.02 -6.62 -8.46
N ILE A 307 -1.66 -6.08 -7.28
CA ILE A 307 -1.68 -6.82 -6.01
C ILE A 307 -3.10 -7.28 -5.67
N PHE A 308 -4.10 -6.39 -5.78
CA PHE A 308 -5.51 -6.72 -5.54
C PHE A 308 -6.02 -7.77 -6.53
N ALA A 309 -5.70 -7.62 -7.82
CA ALA A 309 -6.07 -8.59 -8.84
C ALA A 309 -5.46 -9.97 -8.55
N SER A 310 -4.17 -10.02 -8.19
CA SER A 310 -3.50 -11.29 -7.87
C SER A 310 -4.05 -11.95 -6.61
N SER A 311 -4.50 -11.19 -5.60
CA SER A 311 -5.07 -11.75 -4.37
C SER A 311 -6.35 -12.57 -4.61
N VAL A 312 -7.06 -12.30 -5.71
CA VAL A 312 -8.30 -12.98 -6.10
C VAL A 312 -8.14 -13.84 -7.37
N GLY A 313 -6.90 -14.01 -7.87
CA GLY A 313 -6.64 -14.82 -9.06
C GLY A 313 -7.18 -14.24 -10.36
N ALA A 314 -7.44 -12.93 -10.42
CA ALA A 314 -7.93 -12.29 -11.63
C ALA A 314 -6.80 -12.15 -12.67
N PRO A 315 -7.07 -12.43 -13.98
CA PRO A 315 -6.09 -12.21 -15.02
C PRO A 315 -5.65 -10.74 -15.08
N LEU A 316 -4.33 -10.52 -15.14
CA LEU A 316 -3.78 -9.17 -15.09
C LEU A 316 -2.69 -8.93 -16.14
N ALA A 317 -2.60 -7.69 -16.60
CA ALA A 317 -1.56 -7.18 -17.46
C ALA A 317 -1.03 -5.85 -16.88
N ALA A 318 0.28 -5.70 -16.79
CA ALA A 318 0.90 -4.51 -16.24
C ALA A 318 1.43 -3.58 -17.34
N ILE A 319 1.14 -2.30 -17.21
CA ILE A 319 1.85 -1.25 -17.94
C ILE A 319 3.01 -0.81 -17.05
N SER A 320 4.19 -1.36 -17.33
CA SER A 320 5.38 -1.12 -16.52
C SER A 320 6.02 0.22 -16.87
N TYR A 321 6.05 1.13 -15.91
CA TYR A 321 6.67 2.45 -15.98
C TYR A 321 7.65 2.71 -14.81
N ASP A 322 7.70 1.77 -13.87
CA ASP A 322 8.41 1.90 -12.60
C ASP A 322 8.95 0.51 -12.19
N PRO A 323 10.21 0.39 -11.70
CA PRO A 323 10.82 -0.88 -11.32
C PRO A 323 10.01 -1.73 -10.36
N LYS A 324 9.20 -1.12 -9.48
CA LYS A 324 8.33 -1.86 -8.55
C LYS A 324 7.21 -2.64 -9.26
N VAL A 325 6.70 -2.12 -10.39
CA VAL A 325 5.70 -2.82 -11.20
C VAL A 325 6.35 -4.01 -11.90
N THR A 326 7.51 -3.79 -12.53
CA THR A 326 8.30 -4.87 -13.17
C THR A 326 8.69 -5.94 -12.16
N GLY A 327 9.15 -5.52 -10.96
CA GLY A 327 9.54 -6.43 -9.89
C GLY A 327 8.39 -7.29 -9.37
N PHE A 328 7.18 -6.72 -9.27
CA PHE A 328 6.00 -7.48 -8.88
C PHE A 328 5.60 -8.51 -9.95
N MET A 329 5.64 -8.13 -11.22
CA MET A 329 5.27 -9.03 -12.33
C MET A 329 6.29 -10.16 -12.58
N ALA A 330 7.48 -10.08 -11.99
CA ALA A 330 8.49 -11.13 -12.06
C ALA A 330 8.31 -12.24 -10.99
N TYR A 331 7.34 -12.08 -10.09
CA TYR A 331 6.94 -13.08 -9.10
C TYR A 331 5.89 -14.03 -9.65
#